data_58e5f52f737d9afca3bcbfb7be85984c
#
_entry.id   58e5f52f737d9afca3bcbfb7be85984c
#
_cell.length_a   1.000
_cell.length_b   1.000
_cell.length_c   1.000
_cell.angle_alpha   90.00
_cell.angle_beta   90.00
_cell.angle_gamma   90.00
#
_symmetry.space_group_name_H-M   'P 1'
#
loop_
_entity.id
_entity.type
_entity.pdbx_description
1 polymer ?
#
loop_
_entity_poly.entity_id
_entity_poly.type
_entity_poly.pdbx_seq_one_letter_code
_entity_poly.pdbx_strand_id
1 'polypeptide(L)'
;MEKTEIKNGSEIYDTVRELLCLFGADSVQTVEFTDSSHGDLDIRHNYLIDRKYVLRINSAPVMTDGRLEELNRLIERYREFGMHAPKFLKAKDGRFIVERDGNICYLSEYLDETVADDVKDGCLEELRTQRRIFIARFAEKYRNVDLTETVSMYSIFDLSPYDKLDGLEIDEKHDNFNHLTADLQKAGEYALAERLVQENESIRRELRSFYKELPRCVFQGDENFSNLCVDENRRISGLFDFNMSGTEVIANYLANAALNFFYTDEIMQSRSADEIYRMLTKAYAESTELIRKYYNFTPQEFRAYRLYSKIAMYSAYWNTSAFSEYLAQEQCAEKVVRLLWKIAEEDFRA
;
A
#
# COMPACT_ATOMS: atom_id res chain seq x y z
N MET A 1 -2.98 8.81 -15.89
CA MET A 1 -1.83 8.80 -16.84
C MET A 1 -2.37 8.74 -18.27
N GLU A 2 -1.82 9.54 -19.17
CA GLU A 2 -2.25 9.59 -20.56
C GLU A 2 -1.76 8.34 -21.30
N LYS A 3 -2.68 7.63 -21.97
CA LYS A 3 -2.36 6.46 -22.79
C LYS A 3 -2.14 6.92 -24.23
N THR A 4 -1.03 6.52 -24.82
CA THR A 4 -0.68 6.85 -26.20
C THR A 4 -0.67 5.58 -27.04
N GLU A 5 -1.46 5.54 -28.11
CA GLU A 5 -1.44 4.44 -29.07
C GLU A 5 -0.13 4.47 -29.88
N ILE A 6 0.58 3.35 -29.92
CA ILE A 6 1.83 3.20 -30.69
C ILE A 6 1.49 2.68 -32.08
N LYS A 7 1.91 3.45 -33.10
CA LYS A 7 1.66 3.10 -34.50
C LYS A 7 2.44 1.86 -34.92
N ASN A 8 1.77 0.96 -35.61
CA ASN A 8 2.37 -0.21 -36.26
C ASN A 8 3.49 0.26 -37.25
N GLY A 9 4.64 -0.40 -37.20
CA GLY A 9 5.80 -0.09 -38.02
C GLY A 9 6.66 1.08 -37.48
N SER A 10 6.40 1.58 -36.27
CA SER A 10 7.33 2.45 -35.56
C SER A 10 8.45 1.62 -34.90
N GLU A 11 9.61 2.22 -34.64
CA GLU A 11 10.74 1.58 -33.98
C GLU A 11 10.33 1.01 -32.59
N ILE A 12 9.49 1.73 -31.82
CA ILE A 12 8.97 1.28 -30.55
C ILE A 12 8.08 0.06 -30.74
N TYR A 13 7.19 0.06 -31.73
CA TYR A 13 6.31 -1.08 -32.01
C TYR A 13 7.13 -2.33 -32.37
N ASP A 14 8.15 -2.18 -33.20
CA ASP A 14 9.02 -3.29 -33.60
C ASP A 14 9.82 -3.83 -32.40
N THR A 15 10.31 -2.95 -31.52
CA THR A 15 10.97 -3.32 -30.26
C THR A 15 10.04 -4.13 -29.35
N VAL A 16 8.81 -3.65 -29.13
CA VAL A 16 7.80 -4.35 -28.31
C VAL A 16 7.49 -5.72 -28.90
N ARG A 17 7.31 -5.81 -30.21
CA ARG A 17 7.03 -7.07 -30.91
C ARG A 17 8.18 -8.08 -30.78
N GLU A 18 9.42 -7.63 -30.93
CA GLU A 18 10.60 -8.49 -30.72
C GLU A 18 10.67 -9.03 -29.30
N LEU A 19 10.45 -8.19 -28.29
CA LEU A 19 10.41 -8.63 -26.89
C LEU A 19 9.29 -9.64 -26.66
N LEU A 20 8.09 -9.38 -27.21
CA LEU A 20 6.96 -10.30 -27.06
C LEU A 20 7.22 -11.67 -27.69
N CYS A 21 7.93 -11.71 -28.83
CA CYS A 21 8.35 -12.99 -29.41
C CYS A 21 9.20 -13.83 -28.45
N LEU A 22 10.02 -13.20 -27.59
CA LEU A 22 10.79 -13.91 -26.57
C LEU A 22 9.89 -14.53 -25.50
N PHE A 23 8.73 -13.94 -25.22
CA PHE A 23 7.73 -14.46 -24.30
C PHE A 23 6.72 -15.42 -24.94
N GLY A 24 6.87 -15.70 -26.27
CA GLY A 24 5.96 -16.60 -26.99
C GLY A 24 4.65 -15.96 -27.46
N ALA A 25 4.54 -14.64 -27.41
CA ALA A 25 3.43 -13.89 -27.97
C ALA A 25 3.79 -13.36 -29.36
N ASP A 26 3.49 -14.17 -30.39
CA ASP A 26 3.99 -13.94 -31.75
C ASP A 26 3.10 -13.00 -32.60
N SER A 27 1.90 -12.64 -32.11
CA SER A 27 0.99 -11.72 -32.83
C SER A 27 0.61 -10.53 -31.98
N VAL A 28 0.80 -9.33 -32.49
CA VAL A 28 0.48 -8.05 -31.85
C VAL A 28 -0.37 -7.24 -32.81
N GLN A 29 -1.53 -6.77 -32.38
CA GLN A 29 -2.43 -5.92 -33.17
C GLN A 29 -2.39 -4.47 -32.66
N THR A 30 -2.48 -4.28 -31.35
CA THR A 30 -2.52 -2.98 -30.71
C THR A 30 -1.50 -2.87 -29.58
N VAL A 31 -0.87 -1.70 -29.46
CA VAL A 31 0.06 -1.36 -28.37
C VAL A 31 -0.31 0.02 -27.87
N GLU A 32 -0.66 0.11 -26.57
CA GLU A 32 -0.83 1.39 -25.87
C GLU A 32 0.33 1.58 -24.90
N PHE A 33 0.86 2.78 -24.85
CA PHE A 33 2.00 3.15 -24.00
C PHE A 33 1.55 4.03 -22.84
N THR A 34 2.13 3.78 -21.68
CA THR A 34 2.00 4.63 -20.49
C THR A 34 3.36 4.78 -19.83
N ASP A 35 3.77 6.01 -19.59
CA ASP A 35 4.99 6.33 -18.85
C ASP A 35 4.67 6.52 -17.37
N SER A 36 5.33 5.74 -16.51
CA SER A 36 5.24 5.84 -15.03
C SER A 36 6.60 6.13 -14.41
N SER A 37 7.55 6.67 -15.19
CA SER A 37 8.90 6.98 -14.76
C SER A 37 8.93 8.04 -13.64
N HIS A 38 9.92 7.93 -12.77
CA HIS A 38 10.23 8.93 -11.73
C HIS A 38 11.59 9.57 -12.02
N GLY A 39 11.60 10.52 -12.97
CA GLY A 39 12.82 11.17 -13.46
C GLY A 39 13.64 10.29 -14.40
N ASP A 40 14.80 10.79 -14.82
CA ASP A 40 15.61 10.17 -15.88
C ASP A 40 16.34 8.88 -15.46
N LEU A 41 16.44 8.62 -14.16
CA LEU A 41 17.15 7.45 -13.61
C LEU A 41 16.25 6.28 -13.24
N ASP A 42 14.93 6.51 -13.14
CA ASP A 42 13.96 5.48 -12.80
C ASP A 42 12.90 5.39 -13.91
N ILE A 43 13.32 4.84 -15.05
CA ILE A 43 12.46 4.64 -16.22
C ILE A 43 11.52 3.48 -15.96
N ARG A 44 10.21 3.70 -16.16
CA ARG A 44 9.13 2.71 -16.02
C ARG A 44 8.15 2.83 -17.17
N HIS A 45 8.44 2.15 -18.26
CA HIS A 45 7.59 2.12 -19.43
C HIS A 45 6.65 0.91 -19.39
N ASN A 46 5.36 1.14 -19.54
CA ASN A 46 4.33 0.10 -19.58
C ASN A 46 3.66 0.09 -20.95
N TYR A 47 3.63 -1.06 -21.57
CA TYR A 47 2.99 -1.29 -22.87
C TYR A 47 1.83 -2.28 -22.68
N LEU A 48 0.60 -1.81 -22.83
CA LEU A 48 -0.60 -2.64 -22.90
C LEU A 48 -0.76 -3.20 -24.30
N ILE A 49 -0.83 -4.52 -24.42
CA ILE A 49 -0.80 -5.24 -25.69
C ILE A 49 -2.07 -6.03 -25.85
N ASP A 50 -2.85 -5.72 -26.88
CA ASP A 50 -4.10 -6.40 -27.29
C ASP A 50 -5.11 -6.56 -26.12
N ARG A 51 -5.03 -5.71 -25.09
CA ARG A 51 -5.79 -5.85 -23.83
C ARG A 51 -5.63 -7.24 -23.17
N LYS A 52 -4.48 -7.88 -23.37
CA LYS A 52 -4.17 -9.22 -22.84
C LYS A 52 -2.94 -9.23 -21.95
N TYR A 53 -1.96 -8.39 -22.29
CA TYR A 53 -0.66 -8.40 -21.64
C TYR A 53 -0.20 -6.98 -21.30
N VAL A 54 0.65 -6.89 -20.27
CA VAL A 54 1.42 -5.69 -19.95
C VAL A 54 2.90 -6.03 -20.01
N LEU A 55 3.63 -5.48 -20.99
CA LEU A 55 5.08 -5.52 -21.03
C LEU A 55 5.61 -4.31 -20.27
N ARG A 56 6.48 -4.56 -19.29
CA ARG A 56 7.17 -3.51 -18.54
C ARG A 56 8.64 -3.48 -18.91
N ILE A 57 9.16 -2.27 -19.13
CA ILE A 57 10.58 -2.00 -19.38
C ILE A 57 11.05 -1.01 -18.31
N ASN A 58 11.93 -1.45 -17.43
CA ASN A 58 12.39 -0.68 -16.27
C ASN A 58 13.93 -0.56 -16.29
N SER A 59 14.45 0.64 -15.98
CA SER A 59 15.90 0.85 -15.82
C SER A 59 16.42 0.39 -14.47
N ALA A 60 15.60 0.44 -13.43
CA ALA A 60 16.00 0.00 -12.08
C ALA A 60 15.87 -1.52 -11.93
N PRO A 61 16.91 -2.24 -11.48
CA PRO A 61 16.91 -3.70 -11.35
C PRO A 61 16.18 -4.18 -10.07
N VAL A 62 14.99 -3.62 -9.80
CA VAL A 62 14.21 -3.92 -8.59
C VAL A 62 13.54 -5.29 -8.67
N MET A 63 13.21 -5.73 -9.89
CA MET A 63 12.62 -7.05 -10.14
C MET A 63 13.71 -8.04 -10.53
N THR A 64 13.63 -9.24 -9.96
CA THR A 64 14.47 -10.40 -10.29
C THR A 64 13.60 -11.59 -10.66
N ASP A 65 14.17 -12.62 -11.30
CA ASP A 65 13.43 -13.86 -11.57
C ASP A 65 12.88 -14.49 -10.29
N GLY A 66 13.68 -14.50 -9.22
CA GLY A 66 13.26 -15.00 -7.90
C GLY A 66 12.10 -14.21 -7.33
N ARG A 67 12.16 -12.87 -7.43
CA ARG A 67 11.05 -12.01 -6.97
C ARG A 67 9.76 -12.26 -7.74
N LEU A 68 9.83 -12.37 -9.06
CA LEU A 68 8.65 -12.63 -9.90
C LEU A 68 8.06 -14.03 -9.65
N GLU A 69 8.88 -15.03 -9.34
CA GLU A 69 8.43 -16.35 -8.89
C GLU A 69 7.68 -16.28 -7.56
N GLU A 70 8.19 -15.53 -6.59
CA GLU A 70 7.53 -15.30 -5.29
C GLU A 70 6.20 -14.57 -5.47
N LEU A 71 6.17 -13.52 -6.28
CA LEU A 71 4.94 -12.79 -6.60
C LEU A 71 3.89 -13.69 -7.28
N ASN A 72 4.30 -14.58 -8.17
CA ASN A 72 3.37 -15.55 -8.77
C ASN A 72 2.78 -16.52 -7.73
N ARG A 73 3.55 -16.95 -6.72
CA ARG A 73 2.99 -17.74 -5.61
C ARG A 73 1.96 -16.95 -4.81
N LEU A 74 2.21 -15.66 -4.56
CA LEU A 74 1.24 -14.78 -3.91
C LEU A 74 -0.01 -14.57 -4.78
N ILE A 75 0.16 -14.33 -6.07
CA ILE A 75 -0.93 -14.18 -7.04
C ILE A 75 -1.83 -15.43 -7.05
N GLU A 76 -1.25 -16.63 -7.01
CA GLU A 76 -2.03 -17.86 -6.90
C GLU A 76 -2.88 -17.89 -5.62
N ARG A 77 -2.36 -17.44 -4.48
CA ARG A 77 -3.17 -17.36 -3.26
C ARG A 77 -4.36 -16.42 -3.39
N TYR A 78 -4.18 -15.27 -4.06
CA TYR A 78 -5.29 -14.36 -4.34
C TYR A 78 -6.30 -14.99 -5.27
N ARG A 79 -5.86 -15.74 -6.31
CA ARG A 79 -6.75 -16.49 -7.20
C ARG A 79 -7.51 -17.60 -6.46
N GLU A 80 -6.85 -18.38 -5.61
CA GLU A 80 -7.47 -19.39 -4.72
C GLU A 80 -8.43 -18.76 -3.71
N PHE A 81 -8.21 -17.49 -3.37
CA PHE A 81 -9.10 -16.72 -2.51
C PHE A 81 -10.32 -16.18 -3.26
N GLY A 82 -10.37 -16.34 -4.58
CA GLY A 82 -11.47 -15.91 -5.44
C GLY A 82 -11.29 -14.53 -6.06
N MET A 83 -10.05 -13.99 -6.04
CA MET A 83 -9.71 -12.70 -6.66
C MET A 83 -9.07 -12.92 -8.03
N HIS A 84 -9.38 -12.07 -8.99
CA HIS A 84 -8.61 -11.99 -10.21
C HIS A 84 -7.30 -11.27 -9.97
N ALA A 85 -6.20 -11.85 -10.40
CA ALA A 85 -4.87 -11.26 -10.26
C ALA A 85 -3.97 -11.66 -11.44
N PRO A 86 -3.23 -10.72 -12.07
CA PRO A 86 -2.46 -10.99 -13.28
C PRO A 86 -1.15 -11.70 -12.95
N LYS A 87 -0.89 -12.84 -13.61
CA LYS A 87 0.39 -13.56 -13.46
C LYS A 87 1.50 -12.94 -14.29
N PHE A 88 2.71 -13.05 -13.79
CA PHE A 88 3.91 -12.84 -14.58
C PHE A 88 4.20 -14.07 -15.45
N LEU A 89 4.61 -13.86 -16.69
CA LEU A 89 4.81 -14.88 -17.69
C LEU A 89 6.30 -15.13 -17.92
N LYS A 90 6.68 -16.40 -18.09
CA LYS A 90 8.05 -16.78 -18.42
C LYS A 90 8.32 -16.61 -19.93
N ALA A 91 9.51 -16.15 -20.25
CA ALA A 91 10.03 -16.17 -21.60
C ALA A 91 10.33 -17.62 -22.05
N LYS A 92 10.58 -17.83 -23.34
CA LYS A 92 10.87 -19.14 -23.95
C LYS A 92 12.07 -19.87 -23.33
N ASP A 93 12.99 -19.12 -22.72
CA ASP A 93 14.17 -19.67 -21.99
C ASP A 93 13.85 -20.07 -20.54
N GLY A 94 12.64 -19.86 -20.09
CA GLY A 94 12.16 -20.21 -18.74
C GLY A 94 12.36 -19.15 -17.67
N ARG A 95 13.01 -18.02 -18.01
CA ARG A 95 13.16 -16.85 -17.12
C ARG A 95 11.97 -15.92 -17.23
N PHE A 96 11.73 -15.10 -16.19
CA PHE A 96 10.73 -14.02 -16.24
C PHE A 96 11.30 -12.75 -16.84
N ILE A 97 12.62 -12.52 -16.69
CA ILE A 97 13.29 -11.31 -17.06
C ILE A 97 14.08 -11.53 -18.37
N VAL A 98 13.88 -10.60 -19.28
CA VAL A 98 14.70 -10.42 -20.49
C VAL A 98 15.44 -9.08 -20.33
N GLU A 99 16.75 -9.09 -20.48
CA GLU A 99 17.56 -7.87 -20.47
C GLU A 99 17.68 -7.32 -21.90
N ARG A 100 17.46 -6.01 -22.07
CA ARG A 100 17.65 -5.32 -23.33
C ARG A 100 18.13 -3.88 -23.10
N ASP A 101 19.22 -3.51 -23.73
CA ASP A 101 19.80 -2.15 -23.69
C ASP A 101 19.97 -1.60 -22.25
N GLY A 102 20.40 -2.46 -21.33
CA GLY A 102 20.59 -2.12 -19.92
C GLY A 102 19.31 -2.05 -19.08
N ASN A 103 18.15 -2.31 -19.69
CA ASN A 103 16.86 -2.35 -18.99
C ASN A 103 16.40 -3.79 -18.74
N ILE A 104 15.62 -3.99 -17.70
CA ILE A 104 14.90 -5.24 -17.43
C ILE A 104 13.52 -5.20 -18.07
N CYS A 105 13.15 -6.25 -18.79
CA CYS A 105 11.86 -6.40 -19.45
C CYS A 105 11.15 -7.63 -18.89
N TYR A 106 9.87 -7.48 -18.49
CA TYR A 106 9.05 -8.60 -18.02
C TYR A 106 7.60 -8.42 -18.42
N LEU A 107 6.90 -9.54 -18.58
CA LEU A 107 5.56 -9.61 -19.11
C LEU A 107 4.60 -10.13 -18.05
N SER A 108 3.42 -9.51 -17.95
CA SER A 108 2.31 -10.02 -17.14
C SER A 108 1.02 -10.11 -17.95
N GLU A 109 0.07 -10.88 -17.47
CA GLU A 109 -1.31 -10.80 -17.92
C GLU A 109 -1.86 -9.38 -17.67
N TYR A 110 -2.90 -9.01 -18.40
CA TYR A 110 -3.68 -7.80 -18.16
C TYR A 110 -5.06 -8.20 -17.64
N LEU A 111 -5.55 -7.48 -16.64
CA LEU A 111 -6.96 -7.60 -16.20
C LEU A 111 -7.78 -6.52 -16.90
N ASP A 112 -8.70 -6.98 -17.77
CA ASP A 112 -9.64 -6.10 -18.46
C ASP A 112 -10.91 -5.91 -17.61
N GLU A 113 -10.74 -5.31 -16.44
CA GLU A 113 -11.79 -5.08 -15.45
C GLU A 113 -11.88 -3.61 -15.07
N THR A 114 -13.02 -3.19 -14.53
CA THR A 114 -13.23 -1.84 -14.06
C THR A 114 -12.40 -1.60 -12.80
N VAL A 115 -11.60 -0.54 -12.78
CA VAL A 115 -10.83 -0.14 -11.61
C VAL A 115 -11.75 0.52 -10.57
N ALA A 116 -11.59 0.17 -9.31
CA ALA A 116 -12.44 0.68 -8.22
C ALA A 116 -12.39 2.21 -8.09
N ASP A 117 -11.25 2.81 -8.43
CA ASP A 117 -11.06 4.28 -8.42
C ASP A 117 -11.98 5.00 -9.40
N ASP A 118 -12.31 4.38 -10.54
CA ASP A 118 -13.18 4.94 -11.58
C ASP A 118 -14.66 4.98 -11.17
N VAL A 119 -15.06 4.22 -10.14
CA VAL A 119 -16.46 4.10 -9.69
C VAL A 119 -16.69 4.47 -8.23
N LYS A 120 -15.64 4.86 -7.50
CA LYS A 120 -15.66 5.09 -6.04
C LYS A 120 -16.68 6.15 -5.60
N ASP A 121 -16.89 7.18 -6.39
CA ASP A 121 -17.74 8.34 -6.02
C ASP A 121 -19.19 7.94 -5.70
N GLY A 122 -19.66 6.82 -6.21
CA GLY A 122 -21.00 6.32 -5.92
C GLY A 122 -21.08 5.27 -4.81
N CYS A 123 -19.94 4.72 -4.32
CA CYS A 123 -19.91 3.60 -3.39
C CYS A 123 -18.67 3.55 -2.48
N LEU A 124 -18.06 4.71 -2.21
CA LEU A 124 -16.79 4.80 -1.49
C LEU A 124 -16.79 4.07 -0.14
N GLU A 125 -17.81 4.25 0.69
CA GLU A 125 -17.88 3.61 2.01
C GLU A 125 -18.11 2.10 1.92
N GLU A 126 -18.84 1.66 0.90
CA GLU A 126 -19.03 0.24 0.63
C GLU A 126 -17.71 -0.41 0.21
N LEU A 127 -16.98 0.20 -0.72
CA LEU A 127 -15.66 -0.28 -1.15
C LEU A 127 -14.63 -0.31 -0.02
N ARG A 128 -14.63 0.71 0.85
CA ARG A 128 -13.80 0.72 2.06
C ARG A 128 -14.13 -0.43 3.00
N THR A 129 -15.41 -0.71 3.17
CA THR A 129 -15.89 -1.84 3.99
C THR A 129 -15.50 -3.17 3.37
N GLN A 130 -15.71 -3.35 2.08
CA GLN A 130 -15.33 -4.56 1.35
C GLN A 130 -13.81 -4.81 1.43
N ARG A 131 -12.98 -3.75 1.26
CA ARG A 131 -11.53 -3.86 1.36
C ARG A 131 -11.09 -4.35 2.75
N ARG A 132 -11.64 -3.79 3.83
CA ARG A 132 -11.31 -4.24 5.20
C ARG A 132 -11.70 -5.70 5.44
N ILE A 133 -12.87 -6.13 4.99
CA ILE A 133 -13.33 -7.52 5.08
C ILE A 133 -12.41 -8.43 4.29
N PHE A 134 -12.06 -8.05 3.06
CA PHE A 134 -11.17 -8.79 2.19
C PHE A 134 -9.79 -9.00 2.85
N ILE A 135 -9.14 -7.93 3.31
CA ILE A 135 -7.83 -7.98 3.97
C ILE A 135 -7.89 -8.88 5.22
N ALA A 136 -8.90 -8.69 6.08
CA ALA A 136 -9.04 -9.47 7.31
C ALA A 136 -9.23 -10.97 7.04
N ARG A 137 -10.08 -11.33 6.08
CA ARG A 137 -10.30 -12.73 5.68
C ARG A 137 -9.09 -13.35 5.01
N PHE A 138 -8.37 -12.59 4.19
CA PHE A 138 -7.14 -13.05 3.55
C PHE A 138 -6.06 -13.32 4.62
N ALA A 139 -5.86 -12.39 5.54
CA ALA A 139 -4.93 -12.55 6.66
C ALA A 139 -5.27 -13.76 7.54
N GLU A 140 -6.54 -14.00 7.85
CA GLU A 140 -6.98 -15.17 8.63
C GLU A 140 -6.66 -16.48 7.92
N LYS A 141 -6.92 -16.56 6.60
CA LYS A 141 -6.70 -17.78 5.81
C LYS A 141 -5.22 -18.09 5.61
N TYR A 142 -4.39 -17.06 5.39
CA TYR A 142 -2.98 -17.24 5.01
C TYR A 142 -2.00 -16.84 6.12
N ARG A 143 -2.44 -16.81 7.37
CA ARG A 143 -1.61 -16.60 8.56
C ARG A 143 -0.43 -17.56 8.59
N ASN A 144 0.79 -17.04 8.55
CA ASN A 144 2.05 -17.78 8.56
C ASN A 144 2.20 -18.81 7.43
N VAL A 145 1.50 -18.65 6.31
CA VAL A 145 1.56 -19.57 5.18
C VAL A 145 2.58 -19.06 4.18
N ASP A 146 3.59 -19.90 3.88
CA ASP A 146 4.59 -19.72 2.82
C ASP A 146 5.07 -18.25 2.73
N LEU A 147 5.71 -17.79 3.79
CA LEU A 147 6.20 -16.42 3.91
C LEU A 147 7.39 -16.20 2.97
N THR A 148 7.41 -15.04 2.30
CA THR A 148 8.56 -14.59 1.55
C THR A 148 9.43 -13.66 2.40
N GLU A 149 10.76 -13.73 2.22
CA GLU A 149 11.71 -12.80 2.81
C GLU A 149 11.89 -11.54 1.94
N THR A 150 11.36 -11.55 0.71
CA THR A 150 11.42 -10.41 -0.19
C THR A 150 10.48 -9.32 0.30
N VAL A 151 11.04 -8.21 0.72
CA VAL A 151 10.30 -7.03 1.16
C VAL A 151 10.03 -6.08 0.00
N SER A 152 9.00 -5.24 0.12
CA SER A 152 8.76 -4.17 -0.82
C SER A 152 9.87 -3.11 -0.72
N MET A 153 10.01 -2.27 -1.75
CA MET A 153 10.95 -1.14 -1.75
C MET A 153 10.68 -0.13 -0.62
N TYR A 154 9.45 -0.09 -0.13
CA TYR A 154 9.03 0.76 0.97
C TYR A 154 8.38 -0.10 2.03
N SER A 155 8.93 -0.11 3.24
CA SER A 155 8.18 -0.56 4.39
C SER A 155 7.25 0.58 4.81
N ILE A 156 5.97 0.46 4.48
CA ILE A 156 4.92 1.37 4.97
C ILE A 156 4.52 1.02 6.41
N PHE A 157 5.14 0.00 6.99
CA PHE A 157 4.78 -0.56 8.28
C PHE A 157 5.97 -0.53 9.23
N ASP A 158 5.79 0.17 10.33
CA ASP A 158 6.76 0.24 11.40
C ASP A 158 6.92 -1.12 12.10
N LEU A 159 8.15 -1.46 12.47
CA LEU A 159 8.49 -2.70 13.18
C LEU A 159 8.04 -3.99 12.48
N SER A 160 8.06 -4.02 11.16
CA SER A 160 8.01 -5.26 10.41
C SER A 160 9.27 -6.11 10.68
N PRO A 161 9.20 -7.46 10.65
CA PRO A 161 10.38 -8.30 10.72
C PRO A 161 11.44 -8.01 9.64
N TYR A 162 11.04 -7.33 8.58
CA TYR A 162 11.84 -7.03 7.39
C TYR A 162 12.06 -5.53 7.16
N ASP A 163 11.85 -4.68 8.17
CA ASP A 163 12.06 -3.23 8.11
C ASP A 163 13.53 -2.83 8.02
N LYS A 164 14.45 -3.80 8.05
CA LYS A 164 15.89 -3.62 7.80
C LYS A 164 16.33 -4.45 6.62
N LEU A 165 16.33 -3.85 5.46
CA LEU A 165 17.14 -4.31 4.34
C LEU A 165 18.55 -3.75 4.49
N ASP A 166 19.57 -4.58 4.22
CA ASP A 166 20.97 -4.23 4.29
C ASP A 166 21.30 -2.84 3.68
N GLY A 167 21.36 -1.83 4.53
CA GLY A 167 21.65 -0.45 4.15
C GLY A 167 20.47 0.39 3.61
N LEU A 168 19.28 -0.18 3.45
CA LEU A 168 18.05 0.51 3.10
C LEU A 168 17.08 0.41 4.29
N GLU A 169 17.31 1.19 5.31
CA GLU A 169 16.31 1.38 6.38
C GLU A 169 15.22 2.31 5.85
N ILE A 170 14.17 1.73 5.30
CA ILE A 170 12.98 2.48 4.89
C ILE A 170 11.87 2.12 5.87
N ASP A 171 11.75 2.91 6.90
CA ASP A 171 10.64 2.91 7.85
C ASP A 171 9.79 4.16 7.57
N GLU A 172 8.87 4.03 6.64
CA GLU A 172 8.05 5.15 6.18
C GLU A 172 7.29 5.83 7.33
N LYS A 173 6.77 5.06 8.29
CA LYS A 173 6.08 5.65 9.44
C LYS A 173 7.01 6.45 10.34
N HIS A 174 8.23 5.97 10.50
CA HIS A 174 9.23 6.70 11.27
C HIS A 174 9.63 8.00 10.56
N ASP A 175 9.83 7.96 9.26
CA ASP A 175 10.16 9.14 8.47
C ASP A 175 9.00 10.14 8.46
N ASN A 176 7.77 9.69 8.27
CA ASN A 176 6.57 10.52 8.37
C ASN A 176 6.43 11.14 9.76
N PHE A 177 6.70 10.39 10.82
CA PHE A 177 6.70 10.88 12.19
C PHE A 177 7.76 11.98 12.42
N ASN A 178 8.98 11.79 11.89
CA ASN A 178 10.04 12.78 11.98
C ASN A 178 9.67 14.08 11.23
N HIS A 179 9.02 13.97 10.07
CA HIS A 179 8.49 15.14 9.35
C HIS A 179 7.44 15.88 10.18
N LEU A 180 6.45 15.18 10.73
CA LEU A 180 5.41 15.79 11.56
C LEU A 180 6.00 16.50 12.77
N THR A 181 6.94 15.89 13.49
CA THR A 181 7.56 16.50 14.65
C THR A 181 8.39 17.72 14.29
N ALA A 182 9.09 17.69 13.14
CA ALA A 182 9.81 18.85 12.63
C ALA A 182 8.87 20.01 12.26
N ASP A 183 7.72 19.73 11.67
CA ASP A 183 6.73 20.76 11.33
C ASP A 183 6.07 21.35 12.57
N LEU A 184 5.78 20.54 13.59
CA LEU A 184 5.33 21.05 14.90
C LEU A 184 6.36 21.97 15.55
N GLN A 185 7.65 21.61 15.51
CA GLN A 185 8.72 22.47 16.03
C GLN A 185 8.84 23.79 15.27
N LYS A 186 8.72 23.78 13.94
CA LYS A 186 8.67 25.02 13.10
C LYS A 186 7.48 25.88 13.46
N ALA A 187 6.34 25.29 13.84
CA ALA A 187 5.15 25.99 14.30
C ALA A 187 5.26 26.48 15.76
N GLY A 188 6.36 26.17 16.47
CA GLY A 188 6.55 26.55 17.88
C GLY A 188 5.97 25.58 18.90
N GLU A 189 5.40 24.46 18.46
CA GLU A 189 4.69 23.46 19.28
C GLU A 189 5.67 22.40 19.87
N TYR A 190 6.73 22.85 20.53
CA TYR A 190 7.81 22.02 21.07
C TYR A 190 7.30 20.99 22.10
N ALA A 191 6.37 21.39 22.98
CA ALA A 191 5.85 20.52 24.03
C ALA A 191 5.04 19.34 23.44
N LEU A 192 4.25 19.59 22.40
CA LEU A 192 3.53 18.54 21.70
C LEU A 192 4.47 17.60 20.94
N ALA A 193 5.44 18.15 20.23
CA ALA A 193 6.44 17.36 19.52
C ALA A 193 7.20 16.43 20.49
N GLU A 194 7.66 16.94 21.64
CA GLU A 194 8.31 16.13 22.67
C GLU A 194 7.39 15.05 23.25
N ARG A 195 6.14 15.38 23.53
CA ARG A 195 5.13 14.42 24.03
C ARG A 195 4.90 13.26 23.04
N LEU A 196 4.78 13.57 21.75
CA LEU A 196 4.61 12.55 20.70
C LEU A 196 5.87 11.69 20.56
N VAL A 197 7.08 12.26 20.65
CA VAL A 197 8.34 11.51 20.61
C VAL A 197 8.41 10.52 21.78
N GLN A 198 8.15 10.97 23.01
CA GLN A 198 8.18 10.10 24.19
C GLN A 198 7.17 8.94 24.07
N GLU A 199 5.99 9.20 23.56
CA GLU A 199 4.96 8.18 23.34
C GLU A 199 5.37 7.20 22.25
N ASN A 200 5.81 7.70 21.09
CA ASN A 200 6.25 6.87 19.96
C ASN A 200 7.36 5.90 20.39
N GLU A 201 8.41 6.41 21.04
CA GLU A 201 9.51 5.59 21.55
C GLU A 201 9.05 4.56 22.59
N SER A 202 8.11 4.92 23.46
CA SER A 202 7.53 3.98 24.45
C SER A 202 6.81 2.83 23.77
N ILE A 203 5.95 3.13 22.80
CA ILE A 203 5.18 2.13 22.04
C ILE A 203 6.13 1.25 21.21
N ARG A 204 7.10 1.84 20.50
CA ARG A 204 8.08 1.10 19.70
C ARG A 204 8.92 0.16 20.57
N ARG A 205 9.32 0.60 21.76
CA ARG A 205 10.05 -0.23 22.73
C ARG A 205 9.20 -1.42 23.21
N GLU A 206 7.93 -1.19 23.46
CA GLU A 206 6.99 -2.24 23.85
C GLU A 206 6.80 -3.26 22.73
N LEU A 207 6.50 -2.80 21.52
CA LEU A 207 6.37 -3.66 20.33
C LEU A 207 7.63 -4.48 20.06
N ARG A 208 8.82 -3.87 20.11
CA ARG A 208 10.11 -4.55 19.90
C ARG A 208 10.32 -5.76 20.83
N SER A 209 9.70 -5.77 21.99
CA SER A 209 9.85 -6.88 22.93
C SER A 209 9.18 -8.17 22.47
N PHE A 210 8.20 -8.11 21.55
CA PHE A 210 7.41 -9.30 21.16
C PHE A 210 6.96 -9.34 19.67
N TYR A 211 7.20 -8.31 18.85
CA TYR A 211 6.67 -8.27 17.48
C TYR A 211 7.14 -9.42 16.59
N LYS A 212 8.32 -9.99 16.88
CA LYS A 212 8.85 -11.14 16.13
C LYS A 212 8.05 -12.44 16.33
N GLU A 213 7.28 -12.51 17.41
CA GLU A 213 6.40 -13.63 17.73
C GLU A 213 5.01 -13.50 17.11
N LEU A 214 4.68 -12.31 16.59
CA LEU A 214 3.38 -12.04 16.00
C LEU A 214 3.22 -12.76 14.66
N PRO A 215 1.99 -13.24 14.36
CA PRO A 215 1.67 -13.82 13.06
C PRO A 215 1.90 -12.84 11.91
N ARG A 216 2.33 -13.41 10.79
CA ARG A 216 2.66 -12.69 9.56
C ARG A 216 1.89 -13.23 8.39
N CYS A 217 1.71 -12.41 7.38
CA CYS A 217 1.14 -12.81 6.10
C CYS A 217 1.84 -12.03 4.98
N VAL A 218 1.89 -12.63 3.80
CA VAL A 218 2.34 -11.91 2.59
C VAL A 218 1.13 -11.22 1.98
N PHE A 219 1.22 -9.90 1.80
CA PHE A 219 0.17 -9.07 1.21
C PHE A 219 0.62 -8.48 -0.12
N GLN A 220 -0.34 -8.03 -0.93
CA GLN A 220 -0.07 -7.21 -2.12
C GLN A 220 0.60 -5.88 -1.73
N GLY A 221 0.26 -5.34 -0.57
CA GLY A 221 0.97 -4.22 0.08
C GLY A 221 0.42 -2.85 -0.26
N ASP A 222 -0.36 -2.71 -1.33
CA ASP A 222 -0.90 -1.43 -1.81
C ASP A 222 -2.32 -1.59 -2.37
N GLU A 223 -3.26 -2.11 -1.55
CA GLU A 223 -4.66 -2.28 -1.94
C GLU A 223 -5.43 -0.95 -1.91
N ASN A 224 -4.89 0.08 -2.54
CA ASN A 224 -5.63 1.30 -2.81
C ASN A 224 -6.63 1.09 -3.96
N PHE A 225 -7.59 2.01 -4.15
CA PHE A 225 -8.64 1.81 -5.14
C PHE A 225 -8.15 1.90 -6.59
N SER A 226 -6.97 2.46 -6.84
CA SER A 226 -6.35 2.44 -8.16
C SER A 226 -5.75 1.09 -8.53
N ASN A 227 -5.56 0.18 -7.55
CA ASN A 227 -5.00 -1.17 -7.71
C ASN A 227 -6.03 -2.29 -7.49
N LEU A 228 -7.28 -1.93 -7.17
CA LEU A 228 -8.38 -2.88 -7.01
C LEU A 228 -9.32 -2.84 -8.22
N CYS A 229 -9.82 -4.02 -8.61
CA CYS A 229 -10.87 -4.16 -9.61
C CYS A 229 -12.21 -4.46 -8.97
N VAL A 230 -13.29 -4.10 -9.67
CA VAL A 230 -14.67 -4.38 -9.26
C VAL A 230 -15.46 -5.05 -10.37
N ASP A 231 -16.39 -5.91 -9.97
CA ASP A 231 -17.37 -6.52 -10.87
C ASP A 231 -18.51 -5.56 -11.23
N GLU A 232 -19.44 -6.01 -12.05
CA GLU A 232 -20.65 -5.29 -12.47
C GLU A 232 -21.55 -4.85 -11.30
N ASN A 233 -21.45 -5.54 -10.15
CA ASN A 233 -22.18 -5.24 -8.92
C ASN A 233 -21.38 -4.34 -7.95
N ARG A 234 -20.26 -3.75 -8.41
CA ARG A 234 -19.34 -2.95 -7.61
C ARG A 234 -18.76 -3.71 -6.41
N ARG A 235 -18.53 -5.01 -6.55
CA ARG A 235 -17.84 -5.81 -5.55
C ARG A 235 -16.39 -5.97 -5.96
N ILE A 236 -15.48 -5.86 -4.99
CA ILE A 236 -14.06 -6.10 -5.24
C ILE A 236 -13.89 -7.51 -5.79
N SER A 237 -13.39 -7.62 -7.02
CA SER A 237 -13.27 -8.85 -7.80
C SER A 237 -11.81 -9.21 -8.12
N GLY A 238 -10.91 -8.23 -8.12
CA GLY A 238 -9.52 -8.42 -8.51
C GLY A 238 -8.59 -7.37 -7.96
N LEU A 239 -7.30 -7.61 -8.14
CA LEU A 239 -6.24 -6.67 -7.78
C LEU A 239 -5.01 -6.88 -8.68
N PHE A 240 -4.25 -5.82 -8.83
CA PHE A 240 -3.01 -5.80 -9.61
C PHE A 240 -1.95 -4.91 -8.93
N ASP A 241 -0.82 -4.70 -9.59
CA ASP A 241 0.35 -3.97 -9.08
C ASP A 241 0.94 -4.55 -7.79
N PHE A 242 1.67 -5.65 -7.95
CA PHE A 242 2.30 -6.38 -6.85
C PHE A 242 3.70 -5.86 -6.48
N ASN A 243 4.08 -4.66 -6.91
CA ASN A 243 5.42 -4.11 -6.67
C ASN A 243 5.72 -3.94 -5.17
N MET A 244 4.71 -3.54 -4.40
CA MET A 244 4.80 -3.30 -2.96
C MET A 244 4.59 -4.56 -2.10
N SER A 245 4.40 -5.73 -2.74
CA SER A 245 4.09 -6.96 -2.01
C SER A 245 5.22 -7.40 -1.10
N GLY A 246 4.86 -7.90 0.07
CA GLY A 246 5.83 -8.42 1.02
C GLY A 246 5.18 -9.02 2.26
N THR A 247 6.03 -9.58 3.12
CA THR A 247 5.63 -10.16 4.40
C THR A 247 5.50 -9.08 5.46
N GLU A 248 4.33 -9.01 6.09
CA GLU A 248 4.03 -8.04 7.14
C GLU A 248 3.48 -8.71 8.41
N VAL A 249 3.65 -8.04 9.54
CA VAL A 249 2.94 -8.39 10.79
C VAL A 249 1.45 -8.11 10.59
N ILE A 250 0.61 -9.13 10.71
CA ILE A 250 -0.83 -9.02 10.45
C ILE A 250 -1.48 -7.92 11.29
N ALA A 251 -1.15 -7.84 12.58
CA ALA A 251 -1.69 -6.82 13.47
C ALA A 251 -1.37 -5.40 13.00
N ASN A 252 -0.16 -5.17 12.44
CA ASN A 252 0.24 -3.90 11.86
C ASN A 252 -0.55 -3.59 10.58
N TYR A 253 -0.66 -4.55 9.68
CA TYR A 253 -1.39 -4.39 8.43
C TYR A 253 -2.87 -4.07 8.66
N LEU A 254 -3.53 -4.81 9.57
CA LEU A 254 -4.92 -4.59 9.93
C LEU A 254 -5.14 -3.24 10.65
N ALA A 255 -4.18 -2.78 11.46
CA ALA A 255 -4.23 -1.47 12.09
C ALA A 255 -4.28 -0.34 11.05
N ASN A 256 -3.44 -0.44 10.00
CA ASN A 256 -3.48 0.52 8.88
C ASN A 256 -4.79 0.44 8.10
N ALA A 257 -5.31 -0.76 7.85
CA ALA A 257 -6.58 -0.94 7.16
C ALA A 257 -7.78 -0.36 7.95
N ALA A 258 -7.70 -0.34 9.29
CA ALA A 258 -8.74 0.22 10.15
C ALA A 258 -8.75 1.75 10.17
N LEU A 259 -7.58 2.38 10.03
CA LEU A 259 -7.40 3.83 10.13
C LEU A 259 -7.66 4.52 8.80
N ASN A 260 -8.87 4.39 8.30
CA ASN A 260 -9.28 4.97 7.03
C ASN A 260 -10.14 6.24 7.26
N PHE A 261 -9.54 7.23 7.91
CA PHE A 261 -10.15 8.54 8.13
C PHE A 261 -9.46 9.59 7.27
N PHE A 262 -10.23 10.38 6.51
CA PHE A 262 -9.68 11.42 5.66
C PHE A 262 -10.01 12.80 6.22
N TYR A 263 -8.97 13.59 6.45
CA TYR A 263 -9.08 14.99 6.85
C TYR A 263 -9.31 15.84 5.60
N THR A 264 -10.60 15.99 5.23
CA THR A 264 -10.97 16.83 4.07
C THR A 264 -11.07 18.29 4.46
N ASP A 265 -10.97 19.20 3.48
CA ASP A 265 -11.17 20.65 3.70
C ASP A 265 -12.50 20.95 4.37
N GLU A 266 -13.58 20.29 3.96
CA GLU A 266 -14.90 20.44 4.57
C GLU A 266 -14.85 20.12 6.08
N ILE A 267 -14.24 19.01 6.47
CA ILE A 267 -14.10 18.59 7.87
C ILE A 267 -13.21 19.58 8.63
N MET A 268 -12.05 19.88 8.06
CA MET A 268 -11.05 20.73 8.73
C MET A 268 -11.49 22.19 8.86
N GLN A 269 -12.31 22.69 7.98
CA GLN A 269 -12.84 24.05 8.07
C GLN A 269 -14.11 24.15 8.93
N SER A 270 -15.02 23.16 8.85
CA SER A 270 -16.35 23.25 9.47
C SER A 270 -16.45 22.65 10.88
N ARG A 271 -15.53 21.74 11.28
CA ARG A 271 -15.60 21.01 12.56
C ARG A 271 -14.56 21.50 13.56
N SER A 272 -14.88 21.37 14.84
CA SER A 272 -13.91 21.54 15.93
C SER A 272 -12.97 20.32 16.07
N ALA A 273 -11.82 20.50 16.73
CA ALA A 273 -10.91 19.40 17.04
C ALA A 273 -11.61 18.26 17.81
N ASP A 274 -12.52 18.60 18.74
CA ASP A 274 -13.29 17.62 19.51
C ASP A 274 -14.25 16.79 18.64
N GLU A 275 -14.87 17.42 17.65
CA GLU A 275 -15.75 16.73 16.70
C GLU A 275 -14.94 15.81 15.78
N ILE A 276 -13.82 16.30 15.24
CA ILE A 276 -12.93 15.51 14.37
C ILE A 276 -12.39 14.31 15.14
N TYR A 277 -11.94 14.52 16.37
CA TYR A 277 -11.46 13.43 17.22
C TYR A 277 -12.54 12.36 17.47
N ARG A 278 -13.77 12.76 17.78
CA ARG A 278 -14.90 11.82 17.93
C ARG A 278 -15.22 11.08 16.64
N MET A 279 -15.13 11.74 15.47
CA MET A 279 -15.34 11.10 14.18
C MET A 279 -14.24 10.08 13.90
N LEU A 280 -12.97 10.42 14.14
CA LEU A 280 -11.82 9.53 13.98
C LEU A 280 -11.95 8.28 14.86
N THR A 281 -12.20 8.47 16.16
CA THR A 281 -12.28 7.35 17.13
C THR A 281 -13.48 6.46 16.86
N LYS A 282 -14.61 7.03 16.45
CA LYS A 282 -15.79 6.28 16.02
C LYS A 282 -15.49 5.42 14.78
N ALA A 283 -14.91 6.02 13.74
CA ALA A 283 -14.56 5.30 12.51
C ALA A 283 -13.56 4.17 12.78
N TYR A 284 -12.59 4.41 13.66
CA TYR A 284 -11.64 3.38 14.09
C TYR A 284 -12.34 2.24 14.86
N ALA A 285 -13.21 2.54 15.81
CA ALA A 285 -13.95 1.54 16.57
C ALA A 285 -14.82 0.65 15.66
N GLU A 286 -15.59 1.27 14.75
CA GLU A 286 -16.43 0.54 13.78
C GLU A 286 -15.59 -0.34 12.86
N SER A 287 -14.43 0.15 12.39
CA SER A 287 -13.50 -0.62 11.57
C SER A 287 -12.89 -1.79 12.35
N THR A 288 -12.53 -1.57 13.61
CA THR A 288 -11.98 -2.61 14.49
C THR A 288 -13.02 -3.72 14.74
N GLU A 289 -14.27 -3.36 15.04
CA GLU A 289 -15.36 -4.33 15.21
C GLU A 289 -15.61 -5.14 13.93
N LEU A 290 -15.55 -4.47 12.76
CA LEU A 290 -15.69 -5.14 11.47
C LEU A 290 -14.57 -6.16 11.26
N ILE A 291 -13.31 -5.75 11.44
CA ILE A 291 -12.13 -6.62 11.27
C ILE A 291 -12.22 -7.84 12.19
N ARG A 292 -12.61 -7.66 13.47
CA ARG A 292 -12.77 -8.73 14.46
C ARG A 292 -13.83 -9.76 14.12
N LYS A 293 -14.75 -9.48 13.21
CA LYS A 293 -15.71 -10.48 12.68
C LYS A 293 -15.05 -11.47 11.72
N TYR A 294 -13.92 -11.11 11.12
CA TYR A 294 -13.28 -11.88 10.06
C TYR A 294 -11.84 -12.30 10.37
N TYR A 295 -11.23 -11.71 11.41
CA TYR A 295 -9.90 -12.08 11.90
C TYR A 295 -9.92 -12.33 13.41
N ASN A 296 -9.42 -13.51 13.82
CA ASN A 296 -9.42 -13.95 15.21
C ASN A 296 -8.11 -13.55 15.89
N PHE A 297 -8.06 -12.37 16.47
CA PHE A 297 -6.92 -11.92 17.26
C PHE A 297 -6.73 -12.75 18.51
N THR A 298 -5.50 -13.20 18.78
CA THR A 298 -5.08 -13.56 20.14
C THR A 298 -4.98 -12.29 21.00
N PRO A 299 -4.95 -12.42 22.34
CA PRO A 299 -4.76 -11.24 23.21
C PRO A 299 -3.47 -10.46 22.90
N GLN A 300 -2.37 -11.15 22.56
CA GLN A 300 -1.10 -10.52 22.20
C GLN A 300 -1.19 -9.78 20.87
N GLU A 301 -1.81 -10.37 19.86
CA GLU A 301 -2.04 -9.72 18.57
C GLU A 301 -2.94 -8.49 18.70
N PHE A 302 -4.01 -8.58 19.53
CA PHE A 302 -4.91 -7.45 19.72
C PHE A 302 -4.21 -6.30 20.47
N ARG A 303 -3.35 -6.61 21.44
CA ARG A 303 -2.46 -5.62 22.07
C ARG A 303 -1.56 -4.95 21.04
N ALA A 304 -0.89 -5.73 20.19
CA ALA A 304 -0.06 -5.18 19.12
C ALA A 304 -0.86 -4.32 18.13
N TYR A 305 -2.02 -4.78 17.70
CA TYR A 305 -2.93 -4.05 16.82
C TYR A 305 -3.25 -2.64 17.37
N ARG A 306 -3.52 -2.52 18.67
CA ARG A 306 -3.82 -1.24 19.31
C ARG A 306 -2.59 -0.32 19.37
N LEU A 307 -1.42 -0.88 19.68
CA LEU A 307 -0.15 -0.14 19.68
C LEU A 307 0.21 0.37 18.28
N TYR A 308 0.10 -0.48 17.25
CA TYR A 308 0.30 -0.08 15.85
C TYR A 308 -0.73 0.96 15.41
N SER A 309 -1.99 0.80 15.81
CA SER A 309 -3.03 1.79 15.50
C SER A 309 -2.70 3.16 16.08
N LYS A 310 -2.20 3.21 17.30
CA LYS A 310 -1.78 4.46 17.95
C LYS A 310 -0.68 5.16 17.16
N ILE A 311 0.37 4.45 16.77
CA ILE A 311 1.43 4.99 15.91
C ILE A 311 0.84 5.50 14.60
N ALA A 312 0.03 4.70 13.92
CA ALA A 312 -0.51 5.05 12.62
C ALA A 312 -1.44 6.27 12.64
N MET A 313 -2.09 6.58 13.76
CA MET A 313 -2.94 7.78 13.89
C MET A 313 -2.19 9.07 13.66
N TYR A 314 -0.90 9.13 13.95
CA TYR A 314 -0.09 10.35 13.75
C TYR A 314 1.07 10.16 12.78
N SER A 315 1.37 8.94 12.31
CA SER A 315 2.51 8.67 11.44
C SER A 315 2.17 7.95 10.11
N ALA A 316 0.92 7.53 9.89
CA ALA A 316 0.52 7.05 8.57
C ALA A 316 0.66 8.18 7.54
N TYR A 317 1.15 7.85 6.35
CA TYR A 317 1.46 8.81 5.28
C TYR A 317 0.35 9.85 5.05
N TRP A 318 -0.89 9.40 4.85
CA TRP A 318 -2.03 10.31 4.61
C TRP A 318 -2.38 11.19 5.81
N ASN A 319 -2.17 10.71 7.05
CA ASN A 319 -2.41 11.50 8.25
C ASN A 319 -1.33 12.58 8.40
N THR A 320 -0.06 12.21 8.24
CA THR A 320 1.05 13.15 8.30
C THR A 320 0.95 14.22 7.24
N SER A 321 0.66 13.83 5.99
CA SER A 321 0.48 14.79 4.89
C SER A 321 -0.62 15.79 5.19
N ALA A 322 -1.79 15.32 5.68
CA ALA A 322 -2.89 16.20 6.07
C ALA A 322 -2.52 17.11 7.25
N PHE A 323 -1.88 16.57 8.29
CA PHE A 323 -1.47 17.40 9.43
C PHE A 323 -0.46 18.47 9.04
N SER A 324 0.55 18.14 8.23
CA SER A 324 1.53 19.11 7.75
C SER A 324 0.89 20.20 6.88
N GLU A 325 -0.02 19.81 5.98
CA GLU A 325 -0.76 20.75 5.13
C GLU A 325 -1.62 21.72 5.95
N TYR A 326 -2.43 21.19 6.88
CA TYR A 326 -3.33 22.05 7.69
C TYR A 326 -2.59 22.81 8.81
N LEU A 327 -1.44 22.31 9.28
CA LEU A 327 -0.59 23.05 10.22
C LEU A 327 0.00 24.30 9.58
N ALA A 328 0.25 24.28 8.27
CA ALA A 328 0.71 25.45 7.51
C ALA A 328 -0.40 26.49 7.24
N GLN A 329 -1.66 26.16 7.48
CA GLN A 329 -2.81 27.05 7.29
C GLN A 329 -3.19 27.72 8.62
N GLU A 330 -3.06 29.04 8.74
CA GLU A 330 -3.30 29.82 9.96
C GLU A 330 -4.64 29.49 10.63
N GLN A 331 -5.73 29.35 9.82
CA GLN A 331 -7.07 29.07 10.32
C GLN A 331 -7.26 27.62 10.83
N CYS A 332 -6.34 26.68 10.50
CA CYS A 332 -6.42 25.27 10.88
C CYS A 332 -5.35 24.85 11.89
N ALA A 333 -4.26 25.59 11.99
CA ALA A 333 -3.08 25.22 12.77
C ALA A 333 -3.41 24.87 14.23
N GLU A 334 -4.12 25.75 14.96
CA GLU A 334 -4.54 25.50 16.35
C GLU A 334 -5.40 24.22 16.46
N LYS A 335 -6.25 23.98 15.48
CA LYS A 335 -7.13 22.80 15.44
C LYS A 335 -6.32 21.52 15.30
N VAL A 336 -5.32 21.49 14.43
CA VAL A 336 -4.39 20.35 14.26
C VAL A 336 -3.64 20.08 15.56
N VAL A 337 -3.10 21.11 16.18
CA VAL A 337 -2.38 21.01 17.47
C VAL A 337 -3.30 20.39 18.54
N ARG A 338 -4.51 20.91 18.69
CA ARG A 338 -5.49 20.36 19.65
C ARG A 338 -5.87 18.91 19.35
N LEU A 339 -6.03 18.56 18.07
CA LEU A 339 -6.34 17.18 17.66
C LEU A 339 -5.19 16.24 17.98
N LEU A 340 -3.95 16.63 17.71
CA LEU A 340 -2.77 15.83 18.01
C LEU A 340 -2.56 15.67 19.53
N TRP A 341 -2.83 16.69 20.35
CA TRP A 341 -2.86 16.54 21.81
C TRP A 341 -3.86 15.49 22.26
N LYS A 342 -5.08 15.49 21.71
CA LYS A 342 -6.09 14.46 22.03
C LYS A 342 -5.64 13.06 21.63
N ILE A 343 -5.06 12.93 20.45
CA ILE A 343 -4.48 11.66 20.01
C ILE A 343 -3.37 11.23 20.97
N ALA A 344 -2.48 12.13 21.41
CA ALA A 344 -1.40 11.83 22.33
C ALA A 344 -1.87 11.43 23.74
N GLU A 345 -2.97 11.96 24.21
CA GLU A 345 -3.52 11.69 25.56
C GLU A 345 -4.34 10.41 25.63
N GLU A 346 -4.85 9.90 24.50
CA GLU A 346 -5.69 8.70 24.46
C GLU A 346 -4.89 7.44 24.79
N ASP A 347 -5.37 6.66 25.73
CA ASP A 347 -4.77 5.37 26.06
C ASP A 347 -5.46 4.22 25.33
N PHE A 348 -4.94 3.87 24.14
CA PHE A 348 -5.42 2.72 23.37
C PHE A 348 -5.05 1.36 24.00
N ARG A 349 -4.35 1.36 25.13
CA ARG A 349 -3.99 0.12 25.85
C ARG A 349 -5.10 -0.39 26.77
N ALA A 350 -6.10 0.42 27.06
CA ALA A 350 -7.22 0.05 27.93
C ALA A 350 -8.31 -0.80 27.24
#